data_661e135deeb8f5770da0051f12d582eb
#
_entry.id   661e135deeb8f5770da0051f12d582eb
#
_cell.length_a   1.000
_cell.length_b   1.000
_cell.length_c   1.000
_cell.angle_alpha   90.00
_cell.angle_beta   90.00
_cell.angle_gamma   90.00
#
_symmetry.space_group_name_H-M   'P 1'
#
loop_
_entity.id
_entity.type
_entity.pdbx_description
1 polymer ?
#
loop_
_entity_poly.entity_id
_entity_poly.type
_entity_poly.pdbx_seq_one_letter_code
_entity_poly.pdbx_strand_id
1 'polypeptide(L)'
;MTSNEPLFNLKAVVQQTGTKPDTLRAWERRYGLPTPRRSTGGHRLYSQRDIDTIKWLTDRQQEGLSIRRAVEQWRQIEADGRDPLLEAAASAIQRTVAQPLYPAGATLEKMRGDWLDACLAYNEQQATLILNQAFALYPPETVVVELLQRAAAQVGEGWYQSNVTVQQEHFCSAQIVRRLETLVMAAPPPARPGRILVACPPEEYHVIGPLLLTFLLRRQGWEVIYLGANVPTERLETTVAAVKPQLVIMAAQQLHTAATLAEAAVVLQREGVPLAYGGRIVNLVPALCRRITGHFLGEALEAAPQVVESLMAAPRPAPAAEPVSEAYRQALDRFQERQALIEAHLVERLNGAGLAHNHLTLANRELSLNIGAALALGDMDFLGTDIEWIRGLLKNHRVPDEALYDYLGAYHQVVTKQLGMESPVADWLGELLGGSAPD
;
A
#
# COMPACT_ATOMS: atom_id res chain seq x y z
N MET A 1 -5.93 11.90 28.02
CA MET A 1 -6.22 12.27 29.44
C MET A 1 -5.82 11.13 30.33
N THR A 2 -4.81 11.29 31.18
CA THR A 2 -4.38 10.27 32.14
C THR A 2 -5.48 10.07 33.20
N SER A 3 -5.86 8.83 33.46
CA SER A 3 -6.94 8.50 34.38
C SER A 3 -6.57 8.90 35.83
N ASN A 4 -7.47 9.62 36.48
CA ASN A 4 -7.39 10.01 37.91
C ASN A 4 -7.96 8.94 38.83
N GLU A 5 -8.36 7.79 38.32
CA GLU A 5 -8.94 6.70 39.09
C GLU A 5 -7.86 5.95 39.88
N PRO A 6 -8.01 5.79 41.21
CA PRO A 6 -6.97 5.19 42.06
C PRO A 6 -7.02 3.65 41.96
N LEU A 7 -6.24 3.07 41.08
CA LEU A 7 -6.24 1.63 40.78
C LEU A 7 -4.99 0.88 41.26
N PHE A 8 -3.87 1.58 41.51
CA PHE A 8 -2.59 0.94 41.75
C PHE A 8 -2.20 0.93 43.23
N ASN A 9 -1.78 -0.22 43.76
CA ASN A 9 -1.20 -0.31 45.08
C ASN A 9 0.27 0.12 45.10
N LEU A 10 0.84 0.36 46.28
CA LEU A 10 2.21 0.81 46.47
C LEU A 10 3.26 -0.12 45.75
N LYS A 11 3.01 -1.44 45.75
CA LYS A 11 3.91 -2.41 45.13
C LYS A 11 3.98 -2.20 43.59
N ALA A 12 2.84 -2.01 42.96
CA ALA A 12 2.74 -1.74 41.53
C ALA A 12 3.43 -0.41 41.15
N VAL A 13 3.24 0.63 41.99
CA VAL A 13 3.92 1.94 41.79
C VAL A 13 5.43 1.82 41.83
N VAL A 14 5.96 1.13 42.85
CA VAL A 14 7.40 0.88 43.01
C VAL A 14 7.96 0.12 41.83
N GLN A 15 7.23 -0.89 41.32
CA GLN A 15 7.66 -1.67 40.16
C GLN A 15 7.68 -0.81 38.87
N GLN A 16 6.73 0.09 38.68
CA GLN A 16 6.62 0.93 37.49
C GLN A 16 7.54 2.17 37.48
N THR A 17 7.91 2.66 38.68
CA THR A 17 8.67 3.92 38.80
C THR A 17 10.11 3.70 39.29
N GLY A 18 10.41 2.53 39.84
CA GLY A 18 11.70 2.27 40.47
C GLY A 18 11.93 3.02 41.80
N THR A 19 10.98 3.84 42.23
CA THR A 19 11.14 4.71 43.41
C THR A 19 10.83 3.93 44.71
N LYS A 20 11.71 4.03 45.70
CA LYS A 20 11.54 3.31 46.97
C LYS A 20 10.30 3.76 47.75
N PRO A 21 9.61 2.85 48.48
CA PRO A 21 8.42 3.17 49.25
C PRO A 21 8.60 4.34 50.23
N ASP A 22 9.75 4.39 50.93
CA ASP A 22 10.01 5.43 51.89
C ASP A 22 10.24 6.80 51.25
N THR A 23 10.79 6.82 50.06
CA THR A 23 10.94 8.03 49.23
C THR A 23 9.58 8.58 48.85
N LEU A 24 8.66 7.74 48.35
CA LEU A 24 7.29 8.13 48.01
C LEU A 24 6.53 8.69 49.22
N ARG A 25 6.63 8.04 50.38
CA ARG A 25 6.04 8.51 51.63
C ARG A 25 6.61 9.85 52.09
N ALA A 26 7.94 10.04 51.94
CA ALA A 26 8.60 11.30 52.26
C ALA A 26 8.16 12.44 51.31
N TRP A 27 8.02 12.18 50.02
CA TRP A 27 7.53 13.15 49.06
C TRP A 27 6.06 13.55 49.31
N GLU A 28 5.18 12.56 49.51
CA GLU A 28 3.77 12.80 49.91
C GLU A 28 3.69 13.73 51.14
N ARG A 29 4.45 13.41 52.18
CA ARG A 29 4.41 14.16 53.45
C ARG A 29 5.02 15.55 53.35
N ARG A 30 6.15 15.70 52.61
CA ARG A 30 6.89 16.97 52.54
C ARG A 30 6.36 17.91 51.47
N TYR A 31 5.90 17.35 50.37
CA TYR A 31 5.60 18.13 49.17
C TYR A 31 4.15 17.98 48.72
N GLY A 32 3.38 17.04 49.28
CA GLY A 32 2.01 16.77 48.87
C GLY A 32 1.93 16.11 47.47
N LEU A 33 3.02 15.56 46.98
CA LEU A 33 3.09 14.84 45.70
C LEU A 33 3.77 13.48 45.92
N PRO A 34 3.27 12.37 45.29
CA PRO A 34 1.95 12.25 44.64
C PRO A 34 0.77 12.41 45.60
N THR A 35 -0.47 12.38 45.09
CA THR A 35 -1.69 12.56 45.84
C THR A 35 -2.55 11.29 45.92
N PRO A 36 -2.07 10.18 46.53
CA PRO A 36 -2.80 8.92 46.58
C PRO A 36 -4.06 9.04 47.42
N ARG A 37 -5.12 8.34 46.99
CA ARG A 37 -6.32 8.14 47.82
C ARG A 37 -6.12 6.96 48.77
N ARG A 38 -6.91 6.90 49.81
CA ARG A 38 -6.90 5.76 50.74
C ARG A 38 -8.15 4.90 50.49
N SER A 39 -7.94 3.58 50.45
CA SER A 39 -9.04 2.62 50.44
C SER A 39 -9.79 2.61 51.77
N THR A 40 -10.94 1.95 51.79
CA THR A 40 -11.71 1.72 53.03
C THR A 40 -10.90 1.02 54.13
N GLY A 41 -9.88 0.23 53.76
CA GLY A 41 -8.93 -0.42 54.69
C GLY A 41 -7.70 0.42 55.03
N GLY A 42 -7.66 1.73 54.68
CA GLY A 42 -6.56 2.66 55.00
C GLY A 42 -5.32 2.55 54.12
N HIS A 43 -5.28 1.65 53.13
CA HIS A 43 -4.15 1.49 52.21
C HIS A 43 -4.14 2.56 51.13
N ARG A 44 -2.92 2.99 50.72
CA ARG A 44 -2.73 3.93 49.63
C ARG A 44 -3.05 3.31 48.27
N LEU A 45 -3.85 4.01 47.51
CA LEU A 45 -4.14 3.70 46.09
C LEU A 45 -3.75 4.90 45.24
N TYR A 46 -3.01 4.62 44.16
CA TYR A 46 -2.47 5.60 43.26
C TYR A 46 -3.21 5.54 41.92
N SER A 47 -3.39 6.69 41.30
CA SER A 47 -3.89 6.81 39.95
C SER A 47 -2.73 6.70 38.94
N GLN A 48 -3.07 6.55 37.65
CA GLN A 48 -2.06 6.67 36.59
C GLN A 48 -1.38 8.03 36.62
N ARG A 49 -2.13 9.11 36.88
CA ARG A 49 -1.56 10.45 37.05
C ARG A 49 -0.52 10.52 38.16
N ASP A 50 -0.73 9.85 39.30
CA ASP A 50 0.25 9.78 40.38
C ASP A 50 1.53 9.09 39.92
N ILE A 51 1.42 8.00 39.16
CA ILE A 51 2.58 7.28 38.61
C ILE A 51 3.35 8.18 37.66
N ASP A 52 2.68 8.89 36.76
CA ASP A 52 3.29 9.79 35.80
C ASP A 52 3.93 11.01 36.49
N THR A 53 3.30 11.51 37.56
CA THR A 53 3.89 12.56 38.42
C THR A 53 5.19 12.08 39.09
N ILE A 54 5.21 10.84 39.61
CA ILE A 54 6.44 10.27 40.21
C ILE A 54 7.54 10.14 39.16
N LYS A 55 7.22 9.65 37.97
CA LYS A 55 8.20 9.55 36.86
C LYS A 55 8.74 10.92 36.50
N TRP A 56 7.88 11.91 36.30
CA TRP A 56 8.29 13.28 36.01
C TRP A 56 9.26 13.84 37.05
N LEU A 57 8.97 13.66 38.35
CA LEU A 57 9.84 14.10 39.44
C LEU A 57 11.20 13.35 39.42
N THR A 58 11.16 12.07 39.14
CA THR A 58 12.37 11.24 39.04
C THR A 58 13.25 11.65 37.86
N ASP A 59 12.65 11.93 36.69
CA ASP A 59 13.34 12.39 35.52
C ASP A 59 14.04 13.72 35.76
N ARG A 60 13.38 14.68 36.43
CA ARG A 60 14.00 15.96 36.84
C ARG A 60 15.20 15.74 37.77
N GLN A 61 15.14 14.75 38.67
CA GLN A 61 16.29 14.41 39.51
C GLN A 61 17.43 13.80 38.72
N GLN A 62 17.15 12.97 37.73
CA GLN A 62 18.17 12.42 36.84
C GLN A 62 18.85 13.50 36.00
N GLU A 63 18.10 14.56 35.65
CA GLU A 63 18.63 15.79 34.98
C GLU A 63 19.44 16.68 35.96
N GLY A 64 19.61 16.29 37.23
CA GLY A 64 20.42 17.01 38.20
C GLY A 64 19.69 17.98 39.12
N LEU A 65 18.34 18.08 39.01
CA LEU A 65 17.57 18.90 39.92
C LEU A 65 17.38 18.23 41.29
N SER A 66 17.43 19.03 42.38
CA SER A 66 16.99 18.51 43.67
C SER A 66 15.48 18.32 43.66
N ILE A 67 14.95 17.35 44.42
CA ILE A 67 13.50 17.10 44.51
C ILE A 67 12.70 18.36 44.87
N ARG A 68 13.22 19.21 45.72
CA ARG A 68 12.61 20.48 46.11
C ARG A 68 12.42 21.38 44.89
N ARG A 69 13.45 21.55 44.07
CA ARG A 69 13.36 22.37 42.84
C ARG A 69 12.44 21.74 41.81
N ALA A 70 12.41 20.41 41.66
CA ALA A 70 11.50 19.71 40.78
C ALA A 70 10.03 19.96 41.18
N VAL A 71 9.74 19.94 42.48
CA VAL A 71 8.38 20.24 42.98
C VAL A 71 8.03 21.72 42.85
N GLU A 72 8.97 22.62 43.05
CA GLU A 72 8.77 24.07 42.81
C GLU A 72 8.43 24.33 41.34
N GLN A 73 9.14 23.67 40.41
CA GLN A 73 8.88 23.76 38.97
C GLN A 73 7.50 23.17 38.62
N TRP A 74 7.12 22.03 39.17
CA TRP A 74 5.79 21.42 39.00
C TRP A 74 4.68 22.42 39.38
N ARG A 75 4.79 23.00 40.57
CA ARG A 75 3.79 23.96 41.07
C ARG A 75 3.74 25.25 40.28
N GLN A 76 4.87 25.73 39.77
CA GLN A 76 4.91 26.90 38.92
C GLN A 76 4.12 26.65 37.62
N ILE A 77 4.30 25.50 36.98
CA ILE A 77 3.58 25.13 35.75
C ILE A 77 2.07 25.03 36.03
N GLU A 78 1.66 24.42 37.17
CA GLU A 78 0.26 24.38 37.59
C GLU A 78 -0.30 25.77 37.89
N ALA A 79 0.47 26.67 38.53
CA ALA A 79 0.06 28.03 38.81
C ALA A 79 -0.14 28.86 37.54
N ASP A 80 0.61 28.57 36.48
CA ASP A 80 0.45 29.16 35.16
C ASP A 80 -0.75 28.60 34.37
N GLY A 81 -1.55 27.70 34.99
CA GLY A 81 -2.72 27.06 34.38
C GLY A 81 -2.38 25.96 33.37
N ARG A 82 -1.15 25.47 33.36
CA ARG A 82 -0.65 24.41 32.45
C ARG A 82 -0.55 23.09 33.19
N ASP A 83 -0.63 21.97 32.46
CA ASP A 83 -0.41 20.63 33.02
C ASP A 83 1.05 20.20 32.83
N PRO A 84 1.83 19.98 33.91
CA PRO A 84 3.23 19.59 33.82
C PRO A 84 3.48 18.32 33.00
N LEU A 85 2.54 17.36 33.02
CA LEU A 85 2.65 16.12 32.25
C LEU A 85 2.45 16.36 30.75
N LEU A 86 1.50 17.22 30.38
CA LEU A 86 1.27 17.59 28.98
C LEU A 86 2.45 18.40 28.44
N GLU A 87 3.01 19.31 29.25
CA GLU A 87 4.18 20.10 28.88
C GLU A 87 5.45 19.23 28.71
N ALA A 88 5.62 18.25 29.60
CA ALA A 88 6.71 17.29 29.47
C ALA A 88 6.57 16.41 28.22
N ALA A 89 5.35 15.97 27.90
CA ALA A 89 5.08 15.22 26.68
C ALA A 89 5.34 16.08 25.43
N ALA A 90 4.91 17.34 25.41
CA ALA A 90 5.17 18.28 24.33
C ALA A 90 6.69 18.55 24.17
N SER A 91 7.40 18.73 25.30
CA SER A 91 8.85 18.93 25.31
C SER A 91 9.62 17.67 24.89
N ALA A 92 9.13 16.49 25.23
CA ALA A 92 9.70 15.22 24.77
C ALA A 92 9.55 15.06 23.25
N ILE A 93 8.38 15.40 22.71
CA ILE A 93 8.13 15.46 21.27
C ILE A 93 9.07 16.46 20.60
N GLN A 94 9.22 17.66 21.17
CA GLN A 94 10.16 18.67 20.66
C GLN A 94 11.63 18.23 20.73
N ARG A 95 12.05 17.53 21.80
CA ARG A 95 13.42 17.00 21.92
C ARG A 95 13.68 15.85 20.94
N THR A 96 12.69 15.04 20.66
CA THR A 96 12.78 13.95 19.66
C THR A 96 12.90 14.55 18.24
N VAL A 97 12.27 15.69 17.99
CA VAL A 97 12.40 16.44 16.73
C VAL A 97 13.74 17.22 16.65
N ALA A 98 14.36 17.53 17.79
CA ALA A 98 15.56 18.38 17.85
C ALA A 98 16.90 17.63 17.67
N GLN A 99 16.92 16.30 17.77
CA GLN A 99 18.11 15.51 17.43
C GLN A 99 17.92 14.88 16.05
N PRO A 100 18.66 15.30 15.02
CA PRO A 100 18.61 14.67 13.72
C PRO A 100 19.06 13.21 13.86
N LEU A 101 18.20 12.27 13.44
CA LEU A 101 18.53 10.84 13.35
C LEU A 101 19.68 10.61 12.38
N TYR A 102 19.85 11.53 11.41
CA TYR A 102 20.85 11.45 10.38
C TYR A 102 21.74 12.69 10.36
N PRO A 103 23.05 12.53 10.19
CA PRO A 103 23.95 13.66 9.97
C PRO A 103 23.67 14.32 8.61
N ALA A 104 24.15 15.55 8.46
CA ALA A 104 24.16 16.20 7.15
C ALA A 104 24.95 15.33 6.15
N GLY A 105 24.29 14.97 5.02
CA GLY A 105 24.87 14.10 3.99
C GLY A 105 24.49 12.62 4.09
N ALA A 106 23.61 12.20 4.99
CA ALA A 106 23.02 10.86 4.95
C ALA A 106 22.26 10.66 3.65
N THR A 107 22.42 9.50 2.99
CA THR A 107 21.77 9.22 1.71
C THR A 107 20.33 8.79 1.88
N LEU A 108 19.48 9.10 0.90
CA LEU A 108 18.09 8.61 0.87
C LEU A 108 18.03 7.08 0.83
N GLU A 109 19.01 6.43 0.24
CA GLU A 109 19.12 4.97 0.23
C GLU A 109 19.23 4.39 1.66
N LYS A 110 20.11 4.97 2.49
CA LYS A 110 20.21 4.57 3.89
C LYS A 110 18.91 4.83 4.64
N MET A 111 18.30 6.01 4.45
CA MET A 111 17.04 6.36 5.09
C MET A 111 15.90 5.44 4.66
N ARG A 112 15.89 4.99 3.39
CA ARG A 112 14.94 3.99 2.88
C ARG A 112 15.13 2.65 3.57
N GLY A 113 16.35 2.17 3.72
CA GLY A 113 16.65 0.93 4.44
C GLY A 113 16.16 0.98 5.90
N ASP A 114 16.53 2.02 6.63
CA ASP A 114 16.14 2.21 8.03
C ASP A 114 14.60 2.36 8.17
N TRP A 115 13.95 2.99 7.21
CA TRP A 115 12.49 3.12 7.16
C TRP A 115 11.81 1.77 6.94
N LEU A 116 12.34 0.96 6.01
CA LEU A 116 11.84 -0.39 5.75
C LEU A 116 11.98 -1.26 7.01
N ASP A 117 13.15 -1.23 7.67
CA ASP A 117 13.38 -1.97 8.91
C ASP A 117 12.37 -1.57 10.00
N ALA A 118 12.09 -0.28 10.14
CA ALA A 118 11.09 0.22 11.07
C ALA A 118 9.67 -0.27 10.71
N CYS A 119 9.31 -0.27 9.42
CA CYS A 119 8.00 -0.76 8.96
C CYS A 119 7.87 -2.28 9.15
N LEU A 120 8.90 -3.06 8.82
CA LEU A 120 8.89 -4.52 8.99
C LEU A 120 8.82 -4.92 10.48
N ALA A 121 9.30 -4.04 11.36
CA ALA A 121 9.16 -4.19 12.83
C ALA A 121 7.86 -3.58 13.38
N TYR A 122 6.94 -3.07 12.55
CA TYR A 122 5.72 -2.35 12.94
C TYR A 122 5.96 -1.13 13.84
N ASN A 123 7.14 -0.52 13.74
CA ASN A 123 7.51 0.68 14.51
C ASN A 123 7.09 1.96 13.77
N GLU A 124 5.80 2.31 13.88
CA GLU A 124 5.22 3.48 13.22
C GLU A 124 5.88 4.79 13.64
N GLN A 125 6.23 4.92 14.91
CA GLN A 125 6.87 6.13 15.42
C GLN A 125 8.23 6.36 14.75
N GLN A 126 9.07 5.34 14.68
CA GLN A 126 10.37 5.40 14.04
C GLN A 126 10.24 5.66 12.54
N ALA A 127 9.34 4.94 11.85
CA ALA A 127 9.08 5.15 10.43
C ALA A 127 8.65 6.60 10.14
N THR A 128 7.78 7.18 10.98
CA THR A 128 7.33 8.58 10.86
C THR A 128 8.49 9.56 11.07
N LEU A 129 9.34 9.35 12.05
CA LEU A 129 10.50 10.22 12.32
C LEU A 129 11.48 10.22 11.14
N ILE A 130 11.77 9.04 10.56
CA ILE A 130 12.65 8.92 9.40
C ILE A 130 12.09 9.69 8.21
N LEU A 131 10.80 9.51 7.89
CA LEU A 131 10.14 10.24 6.79
C LEU A 131 10.16 11.75 7.01
N ASN A 132 9.83 12.22 8.22
CA ASN A 132 9.86 13.65 8.52
C ASN A 132 11.25 14.24 8.30
N GLN A 133 12.29 13.52 8.68
CA GLN A 133 13.66 13.97 8.46
C GLN A 133 14.07 13.91 6.99
N ALA A 134 13.63 12.89 6.23
CA ALA A 134 13.87 12.83 4.79
C ALA A 134 13.26 14.04 4.08
N PHE A 135 12.01 14.39 4.41
CA PHE A 135 11.35 15.58 3.86
C PHE A 135 11.93 16.92 4.34
N ALA A 136 12.65 16.94 5.48
CA ALA A 136 13.37 18.12 5.94
C ALA A 136 14.72 18.32 5.22
N LEU A 137 15.33 17.24 4.74
CA LEU A 137 16.66 17.26 4.11
C LEU A 137 16.62 17.28 2.57
N TYR A 138 15.54 16.77 1.95
CA TYR A 138 15.44 16.59 0.51
C TYR A 138 14.15 17.16 -0.07
N PRO A 139 14.13 17.54 -1.36
CA PRO A 139 12.91 17.94 -2.05
C PRO A 139 11.85 16.84 -1.96
N PRO A 140 10.58 17.20 -1.72
CA PRO A 140 9.51 16.20 -1.59
C PRO A 140 9.40 15.26 -2.79
N GLU A 141 9.60 15.75 -4.00
CA GLU A 141 9.58 14.97 -5.24
C GLU A 141 10.66 13.87 -5.23
N THR A 142 11.83 14.21 -4.74
CA THR A 142 12.95 13.25 -4.62
C THR A 142 12.64 12.20 -3.55
N VAL A 143 12.09 12.60 -2.38
CA VAL A 143 11.74 11.66 -1.31
C VAL A 143 10.66 10.68 -1.78
N VAL A 144 9.62 11.14 -2.48
CA VAL A 144 8.55 10.24 -2.91
C VAL A 144 9.02 9.23 -3.95
N VAL A 145 9.96 9.59 -4.83
CA VAL A 145 10.53 8.67 -5.82
C VAL A 145 11.59 7.77 -5.19
N GLU A 146 12.63 8.35 -4.58
CA GLU A 146 13.81 7.61 -4.13
C GLU A 146 13.58 6.81 -2.85
N LEU A 147 12.65 7.27 -1.97
CA LEU A 147 12.35 6.56 -0.75
C LEU A 147 11.03 5.79 -0.86
N LEU A 148 9.89 6.47 -1.08
CA LEU A 148 8.58 5.82 -0.98
C LEU A 148 8.31 4.84 -2.12
N GLN A 149 8.53 5.23 -3.38
CA GLN A 149 8.31 4.36 -4.54
C GLN A 149 9.24 3.15 -4.52
N ARG A 150 10.54 3.38 -4.29
CA ARG A 150 11.51 2.28 -4.24
C ARG A 150 11.30 1.36 -3.04
N ALA A 151 10.84 1.90 -1.90
CA ALA A 151 10.46 1.08 -0.76
C ALA A 151 9.24 0.20 -1.08
N ALA A 152 8.21 0.73 -1.73
CA ALA A 152 7.07 -0.05 -2.18
C ALA A 152 7.48 -1.21 -3.09
N ALA A 153 8.38 -0.95 -4.05
CA ALA A 153 8.91 -1.99 -4.94
C ALA A 153 9.70 -3.06 -4.17
N GLN A 154 10.56 -2.66 -3.20
CA GLN A 154 11.33 -3.59 -2.38
C GLN A 154 10.45 -4.46 -1.48
N VAL A 155 9.39 -3.88 -0.90
CA VAL A 155 8.43 -4.63 -0.07
C VAL A 155 7.65 -5.64 -0.92
N GLY A 156 7.20 -5.25 -2.12
CA GLY A 156 6.54 -6.15 -3.06
C GLY A 156 7.43 -7.30 -3.50
N GLU A 157 8.68 -7.04 -3.82
CA GLU A 157 9.67 -8.08 -4.15
C GLU A 157 9.96 -8.98 -2.93
N GLY A 158 10.12 -8.40 -1.74
CA GLY A 158 10.33 -9.14 -0.50
C GLY A 158 9.15 -10.06 -0.16
N TRP A 159 7.92 -9.63 -0.43
CA TRP A 159 6.73 -10.46 -0.29
C TRP A 159 6.75 -11.62 -1.29
N TYR A 160 7.04 -11.35 -2.55
CA TYR A 160 7.16 -12.38 -3.57
C TYR A 160 8.23 -13.43 -3.21
N GLN A 161 9.34 -13.00 -2.63
CA GLN A 161 10.42 -13.89 -2.16
C GLN A 161 10.17 -14.53 -0.78
N SER A 162 9.00 -14.34 -0.18
CA SER A 162 8.64 -14.79 1.18
C SER A 162 9.54 -14.26 2.31
N ASN A 163 10.25 -13.17 2.07
CA ASN A 163 11.05 -12.45 3.07
C ASN A 163 10.22 -11.41 3.83
N VAL A 164 9.06 -11.05 3.29
CA VAL A 164 8.10 -10.09 3.86
C VAL A 164 6.74 -10.75 3.92
N THR A 165 6.07 -10.69 5.07
CA THR A 165 4.71 -11.20 5.21
C THR A 165 3.69 -10.25 4.59
N VAL A 166 2.49 -10.76 4.23
CA VAL A 166 1.37 -9.93 3.74
C VAL A 166 1.03 -8.81 4.72
N GLN A 167 1.06 -9.08 6.04
CA GLN A 167 0.78 -8.11 7.08
C GLN A 167 1.83 -6.98 7.12
N GLN A 168 3.10 -7.32 6.93
CA GLN A 168 4.19 -6.34 6.83
C GLN A 168 4.06 -5.49 5.57
N GLU A 169 3.76 -6.12 4.42
CA GLU A 169 3.50 -5.41 3.17
C GLU A 169 2.34 -4.42 3.35
N HIS A 170 1.20 -4.87 3.89
CA HIS A 170 0.04 -4.01 4.14
C HIS A 170 0.36 -2.84 5.08
N PHE A 171 1.16 -3.08 6.13
CA PHE A 171 1.58 -2.01 7.03
C PHE A 171 2.44 -0.97 6.31
N CYS A 172 3.45 -1.41 5.55
CA CYS A 172 4.31 -0.53 4.76
C CYS A 172 3.52 0.28 3.73
N SER A 173 2.66 -0.40 2.95
CA SER A 173 1.82 0.24 1.92
C SER A 173 0.86 1.26 2.53
N ALA A 174 0.25 0.97 3.69
CA ALA A 174 -0.60 1.92 4.39
C ALA A 174 0.16 3.16 4.87
N GLN A 175 1.43 3.03 5.32
CA GLN A 175 2.27 4.18 5.69
C GLN A 175 2.56 5.05 4.45
N ILE A 176 2.88 4.44 3.31
CA ILE A 176 3.16 5.15 2.06
C ILE A 176 1.91 5.91 1.60
N VAL A 177 0.76 5.24 1.54
CA VAL A 177 -0.51 5.82 1.07
C VAL A 177 -0.88 7.03 1.94
N ARG A 178 -0.89 6.90 3.27
CA ARG A 178 -1.20 8.00 4.20
C ARG A 178 -0.27 9.21 3.99
N ARG A 179 1.01 8.96 3.75
CA ARG A 179 1.97 10.04 3.50
C ARG A 179 1.71 10.71 2.16
N LEU A 180 1.48 9.95 1.10
CA LEU A 180 1.17 10.49 -0.23
C LEU A 180 -0.14 11.30 -0.22
N GLU A 181 -1.19 10.82 0.41
CA GLU A 181 -2.46 11.54 0.56
C GLU A 181 -2.25 12.90 1.25
N THR A 182 -1.48 12.92 2.35
CA THR A 182 -1.13 14.16 3.04
C THR A 182 -0.40 15.14 2.12
N LEU A 183 0.55 14.67 1.32
CA LEU A 183 1.31 15.49 0.36
C LEU A 183 0.43 15.99 -0.79
N VAL A 184 -0.48 15.16 -1.28
CA VAL A 184 -1.45 15.52 -2.32
C VAL A 184 -2.41 16.62 -1.83
N MET A 185 -2.87 16.55 -0.57
CA MET A 185 -3.72 17.57 0.06
C MET A 185 -2.96 18.87 0.31
N ALA A 186 -1.68 18.80 0.66
CA ALA A 186 -0.83 19.95 0.93
C ALA A 186 -0.20 20.58 -0.34
N ALA A 187 -0.48 20.02 -1.52
CA ALA A 187 0.05 20.54 -2.78
C ALA A 187 -0.48 21.96 -3.05
N PRO A 188 0.31 22.82 -3.70
CA PRO A 188 -0.12 24.18 -4.07
C PRO A 188 -1.40 24.15 -4.94
N PRO A 189 -2.19 25.25 -4.93
CA PRO A 189 -3.32 25.36 -5.84
C PRO A 189 -2.86 25.31 -7.30
N PRO A 190 -3.74 24.85 -8.23
CA PRO A 190 -3.38 24.76 -9.65
C PRO A 190 -3.00 26.14 -10.21
N ALA A 191 -1.95 26.13 -11.03
CA ALA A 191 -1.42 27.33 -11.70
C ALA A 191 -1.36 27.17 -13.24
N ARG A 192 -1.72 26.01 -13.77
CA ARG A 192 -1.75 25.72 -15.21
C ARG A 192 -3.19 25.49 -15.68
N PRO A 193 -3.51 25.89 -16.91
CA PRO A 193 -4.81 25.61 -17.51
C PRO A 193 -4.94 24.11 -17.82
N GLY A 194 -6.16 23.61 -17.71
CA GLY A 194 -6.48 22.21 -18.03
C GLY A 194 -6.56 21.33 -16.80
N ARG A 195 -7.34 20.26 -16.97
CA ARG A 195 -7.71 19.34 -15.91
C ARG A 195 -7.34 17.92 -16.29
N ILE A 196 -6.75 17.20 -15.36
CA ILE A 196 -6.34 15.80 -15.50
C ILE A 196 -7.18 14.97 -14.55
N LEU A 197 -7.73 13.85 -15.02
CA LEU A 197 -8.40 12.87 -14.19
C LEU A 197 -7.47 11.68 -13.99
N VAL A 198 -7.22 11.28 -12.74
CA VAL A 198 -6.40 10.09 -12.42
C VAL A 198 -7.25 9.08 -11.69
N ALA A 199 -7.24 7.83 -12.15
CA ALA A 199 -8.04 6.74 -11.59
C ALA A 199 -7.31 5.40 -11.70
N CYS A 200 -7.76 4.40 -10.94
CA CYS A 200 -7.46 3.00 -11.21
C CYS A 200 -8.66 2.37 -11.93
N PRO A 201 -8.48 1.53 -12.95
CA PRO A 201 -9.58 0.87 -13.63
C PRO A 201 -10.30 -0.12 -12.69
N PRO A 202 -11.44 -0.71 -13.11
CA PRO A 202 -12.13 -1.71 -12.30
C PRO A 202 -11.19 -2.82 -11.82
N GLU A 203 -11.39 -3.24 -10.58
CA GLU A 203 -10.62 -4.28 -9.87
C GLU A 203 -9.15 -3.94 -9.59
N GLU A 204 -8.69 -2.72 -9.91
CA GLU A 204 -7.34 -2.27 -9.58
C GLU A 204 -7.32 -1.52 -8.23
N TYR A 205 -6.60 -2.11 -7.27
CA TYR A 205 -6.48 -1.59 -5.90
C TYR A 205 -5.09 -1.02 -5.57
N HIS A 206 -4.11 -1.15 -6.47
CA HIS A 206 -2.76 -0.65 -6.26
C HIS A 206 -2.66 0.86 -6.54
N VAL A 207 -2.92 1.65 -5.51
CA VAL A 207 -3.05 3.12 -5.62
C VAL A 207 -1.74 3.90 -5.50
N ILE A 208 -0.65 3.29 -5.08
CA ILE A 208 0.61 4.01 -4.77
C ILE A 208 1.13 4.75 -6.00
N GLY A 209 1.22 4.10 -7.16
CA GLY A 209 1.67 4.73 -8.42
C GLY A 209 0.79 5.90 -8.85
N PRO A 210 -0.53 5.72 -8.99
CA PRO A 210 -1.47 6.81 -9.29
C PRO A 210 -1.44 7.98 -8.30
N LEU A 211 -1.33 7.72 -6.98
CA LEU A 211 -1.19 8.76 -5.96
C LEU A 211 0.13 9.54 -6.10
N LEU A 212 1.22 8.82 -6.34
CA LEU A 212 2.53 9.42 -6.52
C LEU A 212 2.55 10.31 -7.76
N LEU A 213 2.00 9.83 -8.88
CA LEU A 213 1.87 10.63 -10.09
C LEU A 213 0.96 11.85 -9.85
N THR A 214 -0.16 11.69 -9.14
CA THR A 214 -1.04 12.80 -8.75
C THR A 214 -0.29 13.86 -7.97
N PHE A 215 0.53 13.46 -7.01
CA PHE A 215 1.38 14.39 -6.25
C PHE A 215 2.35 15.15 -7.17
N LEU A 216 3.11 14.44 -8.02
CA LEU A 216 4.07 15.05 -8.94
C LEU A 216 3.41 16.06 -9.88
N LEU A 217 2.27 15.71 -10.47
CA LEU A 217 1.52 16.59 -11.37
C LEU A 217 0.96 17.83 -10.65
N ARG A 218 0.41 17.67 -9.44
CA ARG A 218 -0.04 18.83 -8.63
C ARG A 218 1.12 19.74 -8.27
N ARG A 219 2.30 19.20 -7.96
CA ARG A 219 3.51 19.98 -7.71
C ARG A 219 3.97 20.77 -8.95
N GLN A 220 3.67 20.29 -10.15
CA GLN A 220 3.90 21.01 -11.41
C GLN A 220 2.80 22.05 -11.72
N GLY A 221 1.79 22.16 -10.87
CA GLY A 221 0.71 23.16 -11.01
C GLY A 221 -0.49 22.69 -11.82
N TRP A 222 -0.63 21.41 -12.14
CA TRP A 222 -1.81 20.86 -12.80
C TRP A 222 -3.01 20.74 -11.85
N GLU A 223 -4.21 20.99 -12.34
CA GLU A 223 -5.46 20.59 -11.66
C GLU A 223 -5.68 19.09 -11.88
N VAL A 224 -5.44 18.30 -10.84
CA VAL A 224 -5.59 16.85 -10.90
C VAL A 224 -6.74 16.41 -10.00
N ILE A 225 -7.73 15.73 -10.58
CA ILE A 225 -8.81 15.08 -9.86
C ILE A 225 -8.45 13.60 -9.75
N TYR A 226 -8.29 13.12 -8.53
CA TYR A 226 -7.95 11.73 -8.23
C TYR A 226 -9.20 10.99 -7.73
N LEU A 227 -9.61 9.92 -8.42
CA LEU A 227 -10.79 9.13 -8.06
C LEU A 227 -10.47 7.89 -7.21
N GLY A 228 -9.20 7.50 -7.12
CA GLY A 228 -8.81 6.36 -6.28
C GLY A 228 -8.84 5.02 -7.00
N ALA A 229 -8.98 3.96 -6.18
CA ALA A 229 -9.02 2.57 -6.60
C ALA A 229 -10.36 2.16 -7.20
N ASN A 230 -10.32 1.10 -8.04
CA ASN A 230 -11.50 0.35 -8.47
C ASN A 230 -12.63 1.23 -8.99
N VAL A 231 -12.33 2.13 -9.93
CA VAL A 231 -13.32 3.02 -10.53
C VAL A 231 -14.12 2.28 -11.61
N PRO A 232 -15.44 2.12 -11.43
CA PRO A 232 -16.27 1.39 -12.40
C PRO A 232 -16.26 2.06 -13.79
N THR A 233 -16.32 1.27 -14.84
CA THR A 233 -16.47 1.76 -16.22
C THR A 233 -17.90 2.27 -16.47
N GLU A 234 -18.88 1.73 -15.74
CA GLU A 234 -20.26 2.16 -15.79
C GLU A 234 -20.40 3.63 -15.35
N ARG A 235 -21.00 4.44 -16.22
CA ARG A 235 -21.17 5.88 -16.04
C ARG A 235 -19.86 6.70 -16.04
N LEU A 236 -18.76 6.16 -16.55
CA LEU A 236 -17.51 6.90 -16.71
C LEU A 236 -17.75 8.14 -17.61
N GLU A 237 -18.58 8.04 -18.64
CA GLU A 237 -19.03 9.15 -19.49
C GLU A 237 -19.69 10.29 -18.70
N THR A 238 -20.48 9.97 -17.68
CA THR A 238 -21.08 10.98 -16.80
C THR A 238 -20.02 11.74 -16.00
N THR A 239 -19.01 11.03 -15.51
CA THR A 239 -17.89 11.63 -14.79
C THR A 239 -17.06 12.52 -15.71
N VAL A 240 -16.76 12.05 -16.94
CA VAL A 240 -16.06 12.81 -17.97
C VAL A 240 -16.82 14.09 -18.31
N ALA A 241 -18.13 14.01 -18.53
CA ALA A 241 -18.98 15.17 -18.83
C ALA A 241 -18.99 16.21 -17.68
N ALA A 242 -18.96 15.78 -16.43
CA ALA A 242 -18.95 16.65 -15.26
C ALA A 242 -17.57 17.28 -15.03
N VAL A 243 -16.49 16.48 -15.09
CA VAL A 243 -15.11 16.90 -14.81
C VAL A 243 -14.52 17.67 -15.99
N LYS A 244 -14.86 17.28 -17.22
CA LYS A 244 -14.29 17.80 -18.49
C LYS A 244 -12.78 17.74 -18.51
N PRO A 245 -12.16 16.57 -18.26
CA PRO A 245 -10.72 16.44 -18.27
C PRO A 245 -10.17 16.55 -19.70
N GLN A 246 -9.00 17.12 -19.84
CA GLN A 246 -8.25 17.11 -21.12
C GLN A 246 -7.42 15.83 -21.30
N LEU A 247 -7.17 15.13 -20.21
CA LEU A 247 -6.45 13.86 -20.19
C LEU A 247 -6.98 13.01 -19.03
N VAL A 248 -7.22 11.72 -19.28
CA VAL A 248 -7.43 10.72 -18.24
C VAL A 248 -6.17 9.88 -18.11
N ILE A 249 -5.76 9.58 -16.88
CA ILE A 249 -4.62 8.71 -16.60
C ILE A 249 -5.10 7.52 -15.78
N MET A 250 -4.78 6.31 -16.23
CA MET A 250 -5.07 5.08 -15.49
C MET A 250 -3.82 4.19 -15.41
N ALA A 251 -3.74 3.35 -14.37
CA ALA A 251 -2.65 2.41 -14.22
C ALA A 251 -3.17 1.01 -13.91
N ALA A 252 -2.56 -0.02 -14.52
CA ALA A 252 -2.85 -1.43 -14.28
C ALA A 252 -1.61 -2.16 -13.79
N GLN A 253 -1.75 -2.96 -12.74
CA GLN A 253 -0.64 -3.72 -12.15
C GLN A 253 -0.68 -5.21 -12.49
N GLN A 254 -1.85 -5.71 -12.93
CA GLN A 254 -2.14 -7.12 -13.20
C GLN A 254 -2.80 -7.27 -14.57
N LEU A 255 -2.77 -8.47 -15.13
CA LEU A 255 -3.29 -8.71 -16.48
C LEU A 255 -4.80 -8.45 -16.56
N HIS A 256 -5.57 -8.89 -15.56
CA HIS A 256 -7.01 -8.64 -15.55
C HIS A 256 -7.34 -7.14 -15.43
N THR A 257 -6.55 -6.36 -14.70
CA THR A 257 -6.76 -4.91 -14.63
C THR A 257 -6.28 -4.18 -15.91
N ALA A 258 -5.39 -4.77 -16.70
CA ALA A 258 -5.09 -4.28 -18.05
C ALA A 258 -6.26 -4.49 -19.02
N ALA A 259 -7.02 -5.58 -18.87
CA ALA A 259 -8.22 -5.81 -19.66
C ALA A 259 -9.33 -4.79 -19.33
N THR A 260 -9.59 -4.54 -18.03
CA THR A 260 -10.58 -3.53 -17.61
C THR A 260 -10.12 -2.09 -17.98
N LEU A 261 -8.81 -1.83 -17.99
CA LEU A 261 -8.24 -0.59 -18.53
C LEU A 261 -8.55 -0.44 -20.03
N ALA A 262 -8.40 -1.51 -20.82
CA ALA A 262 -8.71 -1.49 -22.24
C ALA A 262 -10.19 -1.22 -22.49
N GLU A 263 -11.09 -1.75 -21.67
CA GLU A 263 -12.53 -1.43 -21.72
C GLU A 263 -12.80 0.04 -21.42
N ALA A 264 -12.20 0.59 -20.34
CA ALA A 264 -12.30 2.01 -20.03
C ALA A 264 -11.76 2.90 -21.16
N ALA A 265 -10.69 2.48 -21.83
CA ALA A 265 -10.13 3.18 -23.00
C ALA A 265 -11.14 3.32 -24.14
N VAL A 266 -11.97 2.29 -24.40
CA VAL A 266 -13.02 2.34 -25.41
C VAL A 266 -14.09 3.37 -25.07
N VAL A 267 -14.49 3.46 -23.81
CA VAL A 267 -15.46 4.48 -23.34
C VAL A 267 -14.87 5.87 -23.51
N LEU A 268 -13.65 6.10 -23.05
CA LEU A 268 -12.97 7.39 -23.16
C LEU A 268 -12.75 7.84 -24.61
N GLN A 269 -12.45 6.90 -25.51
CA GLN A 269 -12.34 7.17 -26.93
C GLN A 269 -13.65 7.65 -27.55
N ARG A 270 -14.80 7.07 -27.16
CA ARG A 270 -16.14 7.50 -27.60
C ARG A 270 -16.47 8.90 -27.10
N GLU A 271 -16.03 9.25 -25.91
CA GLU A 271 -16.19 10.58 -25.32
C GLU A 271 -15.18 11.61 -25.86
N GLY A 272 -14.25 11.21 -26.73
CA GLY A 272 -13.23 12.07 -27.33
C GLY A 272 -12.18 12.55 -26.33
N VAL A 273 -12.00 11.87 -25.19
CA VAL A 273 -10.99 12.21 -24.19
C VAL A 273 -9.81 11.26 -24.28
N PRO A 274 -8.57 11.77 -24.46
CA PRO A 274 -7.40 10.93 -24.55
C PRO A 274 -7.10 10.23 -23.22
N LEU A 275 -6.71 8.94 -23.31
CA LEU A 275 -6.19 8.16 -22.21
C LEU A 275 -4.67 8.13 -22.26
N ALA A 276 -4.01 8.35 -21.12
CA ALA A 276 -2.64 7.94 -20.88
C ALA A 276 -2.62 6.82 -19.85
N TYR A 277 -1.71 5.86 -20.00
CA TYR A 277 -1.69 4.72 -19.11
C TYR A 277 -0.28 4.22 -18.81
N GLY A 278 -0.16 3.46 -17.73
CA GLY A 278 1.06 2.80 -17.30
C GLY A 278 0.77 1.68 -16.32
N GLY A 279 1.80 1.26 -15.62
CA GLY A 279 1.70 0.25 -14.56
C GLY A 279 2.57 -0.97 -14.84
N ARG A 280 2.79 -1.76 -13.80
CA ARG A 280 3.73 -2.88 -13.81
C ARG A 280 3.46 -3.88 -14.93
N ILE A 281 2.19 -4.23 -15.16
CA ILE A 281 1.86 -5.27 -16.15
C ILE A 281 2.23 -4.85 -17.58
N VAL A 282 2.11 -3.56 -17.91
CA VAL A 282 2.47 -3.06 -19.24
C VAL A 282 4.00 -3.08 -19.43
N ASN A 283 4.77 -2.85 -18.36
CA ASN A 283 6.22 -2.96 -18.39
C ASN A 283 6.69 -4.42 -18.52
N LEU A 284 5.99 -5.36 -17.89
CA LEU A 284 6.29 -6.79 -17.99
C LEU A 284 5.88 -7.40 -19.32
N VAL A 285 4.79 -6.92 -19.89
CA VAL A 285 4.22 -7.39 -21.16
C VAL A 285 4.05 -6.21 -22.12
N PRO A 286 5.12 -5.70 -22.76
CA PRO A 286 5.05 -4.52 -23.62
C PRO A 286 4.09 -4.66 -24.80
N ALA A 287 3.78 -5.89 -25.22
CA ALA A 287 2.81 -6.18 -26.27
C ALA A 287 1.39 -5.69 -25.91
N LEU A 288 1.06 -5.49 -24.63
CA LEU A 288 -0.20 -4.88 -24.19
C LEU A 288 -0.40 -3.45 -24.73
N CYS A 289 0.68 -2.73 -25.04
CA CYS A 289 0.57 -1.40 -25.67
C CYS A 289 -0.18 -1.45 -27.01
N ARG A 290 -0.19 -2.59 -27.70
CA ARG A 290 -0.96 -2.78 -28.95
C ARG A 290 -2.44 -3.11 -28.71
N ARG A 291 -2.81 -3.41 -27.48
CA ARG A 291 -4.18 -3.82 -27.07
C ARG A 291 -4.96 -2.74 -26.34
N ILE A 292 -4.31 -1.63 -25.98
CA ILE A 292 -4.91 -0.54 -25.22
C ILE A 292 -4.85 0.74 -26.05
N THR A 293 -6.00 1.31 -26.39
CA THR A 293 -6.05 2.62 -27.06
C THR A 293 -5.64 3.70 -26.06
N GLY A 294 -4.53 4.39 -26.33
CA GLY A 294 -4.03 5.42 -25.41
C GLY A 294 -2.54 5.69 -25.58
N HIS A 295 -2.02 6.55 -24.73
CA HIS A 295 -0.61 6.92 -24.69
C HIS A 295 0.08 6.20 -23.52
N PHE A 296 1.02 5.34 -23.82
CA PHE A 296 1.86 4.74 -22.77
C PHE A 296 2.78 5.81 -22.17
N LEU A 297 2.78 5.92 -20.84
CA LEU A 297 3.55 6.91 -20.07
C LEU A 297 5.03 6.56 -19.91
N GLY A 298 5.44 5.38 -20.39
CA GLY A 298 6.80 4.87 -20.24
C GLY A 298 6.97 3.97 -19.01
N GLU A 299 8.15 3.37 -18.92
CA GLU A 299 8.49 2.39 -17.89
C GLU A 299 8.75 3.03 -16.52
N ALA A 300 9.32 4.24 -16.54
CA ALA A 300 9.75 4.97 -15.35
C ALA A 300 8.71 5.99 -14.92
N LEU A 301 8.19 5.85 -13.72
CA LEU A 301 7.16 6.74 -13.19
C LEU A 301 7.65 8.19 -13.06
N GLU A 302 8.92 8.39 -12.74
CA GLU A 302 9.56 9.70 -12.64
C GLU A 302 9.61 10.46 -13.97
N ALA A 303 9.55 9.75 -15.08
CA ALA A 303 9.48 10.34 -16.42
C ALA A 303 8.04 10.65 -16.88
N ALA A 304 7.04 10.03 -16.26
CA ALA A 304 5.64 10.18 -16.65
C ALA A 304 5.16 11.65 -16.63
N PRO A 305 5.54 12.52 -15.67
CA PRO A 305 5.13 13.93 -15.70
C PRO A 305 5.56 14.68 -16.96
N GLN A 306 6.73 14.40 -17.53
CA GLN A 306 7.19 15.03 -18.78
C GLN A 306 6.36 14.56 -19.97
N VAL A 307 5.98 13.27 -20.02
CA VAL A 307 5.09 12.75 -21.06
C VAL A 307 3.72 13.42 -20.97
N VAL A 308 3.16 13.52 -19.76
CA VAL A 308 1.89 14.22 -19.49
C VAL A 308 1.98 15.68 -19.96
N GLU A 309 3.05 16.40 -19.61
CA GLU A 309 3.25 17.78 -20.04
C GLU A 309 3.24 17.90 -21.56
N SER A 310 3.92 17.01 -22.26
CA SER A 310 3.92 16.97 -23.73
C SER A 310 2.54 16.74 -24.33
N LEU A 311 1.74 15.82 -23.75
CA LEU A 311 0.38 15.53 -24.19
C LEU A 311 -0.58 16.70 -23.94
N MET A 312 -0.43 17.38 -22.80
CA MET A 312 -1.26 18.54 -22.44
C MET A 312 -0.91 19.78 -23.29
N ALA A 313 0.37 19.97 -23.63
CA ALA A 313 0.83 21.11 -24.44
C ALA A 313 0.48 20.95 -25.92
N ALA A 314 0.58 19.73 -26.46
CA ALA A 314 0.32 19.39 -27.86
C ALA A 314 -0.48 18.08 -27.95
N PRO A 315 -1.81 18.15 -27.78
CA PRO A 315 -2.65 16.97 -27.92
C PRO A 315 -2.44 16.29 -29.28
N ARG A 316 -2.20 14.99 -29.26
CA ARG A 316 -2.02 14.16 -30.46
C ARG A 316 -2.98 12.97 -30.40
N PRO A 317 -3.37 12.42 -31.55
CA PRO A 317 -4.19 11.22 -31.57
C PRO A 317 -3.53 10.09 -30.79
N ALA A 318 -4.32 9.43 -29.95
CA ALA A 318 -3.86 8.25 -29.24
C ALA A 318 -3.63 7.10 -30.22
N PRO A 319 -2.56 6.29 -30.04
CA PRO A 319 -2.45 5.02 -30.74
C PRO A 319 -3.71 4.18 -30.54
N ALA A 320 -4.25 3.68 -31.65
CA ALA A 320 -5.43 2.81 -31.60
C ALA A 320 -5.01 1.38 -31.27
N ALA A 321 -5.82 0.69 -30.51
CA ALA A 321 -5.62 -0.74 -30.23
C ALA A 321 -5.84 -1.57 -31.51
N GLU A 322 -5.07 -2.63 -31.67
CA GLU A 322 -5.34 -3.67 -32.66
C GLU A 322 -6.63 -4.41 -32.32
N PRO A 323 -7.48 -4.70 -33.30
CA PRO A 323 -8.73 -5.39 -33.03
C PRO A 323 -8.49 -6.82 -32.58
N VAL A 324 -9.24 -7.24 -31.58
CA VAL A 324 -9.26 -8.64 -31.11
C VAL A 324 -10.02 -9.48 -32.16
N SER A 325 -9.46 -10.64 -32.52
CA SER A 325 -10.07 -11.52 -33.50
C SER A 325 -11.43 -12.05 -33.05
N GLU A 326 -12.29 -12.40 -33.99
CA GLU A 326 -13.60 -12.97 -33.70
C GLU A 326 -13.49 -14.30 -32.91
N ALA A 327 -12.46 -15.10 -33.20
CA ALA A 327 -12.22 -16.36 -32.49
C ALA A 327 -11.98 -16.12 -30.99
N TYR A 328 -11.21 -15.11 -30.61
CA TYR A 328 -10.97 -14.76 -29.21
C TYR A 328 -12.21 -14.20 -28.51
N ARG A 329 -13.03 -13.37 -29.20
CA ARG A 329 -14.28 -12.86 -28.65
C ARG A 329 -15.26 -13.99 -28.33
N GLN A 330 -15.45 -14.91 -29.29
CA GLN A 330 -16.30 -16.09 -29.10
C GLN A 330 -15.77 -17.03 -28.02
N ALA A 331 -14.44 -17.14 -27.91
CA ALA A 331 -13.82 -17.92 -26.85
C ALA A 331 -14.03 -17.31 -25.47
N LEU A 332 -13.98 -15.97 -25.36
CA LEU A 332 -14.28 -15.24 -24.12
C LEU A 332 -15.74 -15.49 -23.69
N ASP A 333 -16.70 -15.29 -24.60
CA ASP A 333 -18.13 -15.50 -24.31
C ASP A 333 -18.37 -16.93 -23.79
N ARG A 334 -17.84 -17.94 -24.50
CA ARG A 334 -17.97 -19.35 -24.07
C ARG A 334 -17.29 -19.62 -22.74
N PHE A 335 -16.12 -19.02 -22.50
CA PHE A 335 -15.41 -19.20 -21.24
C PHE A 335 -16.22 -18.62 -20.08
N GLN A 336 -16.74 -17.42 -20.21
CA GLN A 336 -17.58 -16.78 -19.20
C GLN A 336 -18.85 -17.57 -18.92
N GLU A 337 -19.54 -18.05 -19.95
CA GLU A 337 -20.75 -18.90 -19.79
C GLU A 337 -20.46 -20.23 -19.06
N ARG A 338 -19.26 -20.79 -19.21
CA ARG A 338 -18.87 -22.10 -18.66
C ARG A 338 -18.00 -22.02 -17.42
N GLN A 339 -17.56 -20.83 -17.01
CA GLN A 339 -16.60 -20.64 -15.92
C GLN A 339 -17.04 -21.38 -14.63
N ALA A 340 -18.26 -21.18 -14.17
CA ALA A 340 -18.77 -21.85 -12.96
C ALA A 340 -18.76 -23.39 -13.07
N LEU A 341 -19.03 -23.93 -14.26
CA LEU A 341 -18.96 -25.38 -14.50
C LEU A 341 -17.53 -25.89 -14.52
N ILE A 342 -16.61 -25.13 -15.12
CA ILE A 342 -15.17 -25.43 -15.12
C ILE A 342 -14.66 -25.49 -13.68
N GLU A 343 -14.95 -24.49 -12.88
CA GLU A 343 -14.54 -24.43 -11.48
C GLU A 343 -15.10 -25.57 -10.64
N ALA A 344 -16.39 -25.90 -10.81
CA ALA A 344 -17.04 -26.99 -10.09
C ALA A 344 -16.40 -28.36 -10.43
N HIS A 345 -16.16 -28.64 -11.71
CA HIS A 345 -15.51 -29.88 -12.13
C HIS A 345 -14.03 -29.96 -11.69
N LEU A 346 -13.34 -28.85 -11.63
CA LEU A 346 -11.97 -28.79 -11.10
C LEU A 346 -11.92 -29.15 -9.62
N VAL A 347 -12.81 -28.57 -8.81
CA VAL A 347 -12.90 -28.89 -7.38
C VAL A 347 -13.22 -30.37 -7.17
N GLU A 348 -14.16 -30.94 -7.94
CA GLU A 348 -14.51 -32.35 -7.88
C GLU A 348 -13.31 -33.24 -8.24
N ARG A 349 -12.57 -32.91 -9.31
CA ARG A 349 -11.45 -33.68 -9.82
C ARG A 349 -10.22 -33.65 -8.92
N LEU A 350 -9.95 -32.49 -8.31
CA LEU A 350 -8.80 -32.30 -7.42
C LEU A 350 -9.11 -32.62 -5.96
N ASN A 351 -10.32 -33.05 -5.67
CA ASN A 351 -10.72 -33.46 -4.32
C ASN A 351 -9.91 -34.71 -3.92
N GLY A 352 -8.99 -34.57 -2.98
CA GLY A 352 -8.08 -35.64 -2.54
C GLY A 352 -6.65 -35.58 -3.14
N ALA A 353 -6.33 -34.62 -4.02
CA ALA A 353 -5.00 -34.43 -4.61
C ALA A 353 -3.98 -33.74 -3.70
N GLY A 354 -4.26 -33.61 -2.40
CA GLY A 354 -3.31 -33.03 -1.42
C GLY A 354 -3.23 -31.52 -1.38
N LEU A 355 -3.95 -30.81 -2.26
CA LEU A 355 -4.06 -29.35 -2.21
C LEU A 355 -5.19 -28.93 -1.25
N ALA A 356 -4.91 -28.01 -0.34
CA ALA A 356 -5.92 -27.48 0.56
C ALA A 356 -7.01 -26.75 -0.24
N HIS A 357 -8.28 -26.92 0.14
CA HIS A 357 -9.44 -26.37 -0.57
C HIS A 357 -9.37 -24.84 -0.77
N ASN A 358 -8.87 -24.10 0.22
CA ASN A 358 -8.65 -22.66 0.12
C ASN A 358 -7.63 -22.28 -0.96
N HIS A 359 -6.57 -23.05 -1.14
CA HIS A 359 -5.56 -22.81 -2.18
C HIS A 359 -6.13 -23.06 -3.56
N LEU A 360 -6.94 -24.12 -3.73
CA LEU A 360 -7.63 -24.40 -4.99
C LEU A 360 -8.61 -23.29 -5.36
N THR A 361 -9.41 -22.81 -4.43
CA THR A 361 -10.36 -21.73 -4.68
C THR A 361 -9.65 -20.45 -5.13
N LEU A 362 -8.53 -20.10 -4.46
CA LEU A 362 -7.73 -18.95 -4.83
C LEU A 362 -7.10 -19.12 -6.22
N ALA A 363 -6.45 -20.27 -6.48
CA ALA A 363 -5.83 -20.56 -7.76
C ALA A 363 -6.83 -20.53 -8.91
N ASN A 364 -8.02 -21.13 -8.73
CA ASN A 364 -9.09 -21.11 -9.73
C ASN A 364 -9.54 -19.68 -10.04
N ARG A 365 -9.77 -18.88 -9.01
CA ARG A 365 -10.18 -17.48 -9.19
C ARG A 365 -9.13 -16.70 -9.98
N GLU A 366 -7.88 -16.73 -9.54
CA GLU A 366 -6.79 -15.97 -10.18
C GLU A 366 -6.54 -16.42 -11.62
N LEU A 367 -6.48 -17.74 -11.86
CA LEU A 367 -6.29 -18.27 -13.21
C LEU A 367 -7.47 -17.93 -14.11
N SER A 368 -8.70 -18.05 -13.64
CA SER A 368 -9.89 -17.72 -14.42
C SER A 368 -9.96 -16.25 -14.78
N LEU A 369 -9.62 -15.34 -13.85
CA LEU A 369 -9.56 -13.90 -14.12
C LEU A 369 -8.53 -13.58 -15.21
N ASN A 370 -7.35 -14.17 -15.11
CA ASN A 370 -6.27 -13.92 -16.07
C ASN A 370 -6.51 -14.59 -17.42
N ILE A 371 -7.12 -15.77 -17.49
CA ILE A 371 -7.60 -16.36 -18.75
C ILE A 371 -8.64 -15.45 -19.41
N GLY A 372 -9.63 -14.99 -18.67
CA GLY A 372 -10.64 -14.06 -19.19
C GLY A 372 -10.00 -12.79 -19.76
N ALA A 373 -9.01 -12.24 -19.05
CA ALA A 373 -8.25 -11.07 -19.50
C ALA A 373 -7.44 -11.33 -20.77
N ALA A 374 -6.73 -12.46 -20.85
CA ALA A 374 -5.95 -12.83 -22.04
C ALA A 374 -6.87 -13.00 -23.27
N LEU A 375 -8.04 -13.62 -23.09
CA LEU A 375 -9.06 -13.72 -24.12
C LEU A 375 -9.61 -12.36 -24.53
N ALA A 376 -9.92 -11.48 -23.58
CA ALA A 376 -10.42 -10.14 -23.84
C ALA A 376 -9.38 -9.27 -24.58
N LEU A 377 -8.10 -9.44 -24.27
CA LEU A 377 -6.98 -8.75 -24.92
C LEU A 377 -6.52 -9.46 -26.21
N GLY A 378 -7.02 -10.65 -26.51
CA GLY A 378 -6.83 -11.37 -27.77
C GLY A 378 -5.49 -12.06 -27.93
N ASP A 379 -4.86 -12.49 -26.80
CA ASP A 379 -3.58 -13.20 -26.86
C ASP A 379 -3.36 -14.00 -25.55
N MET A 380 -3.27 -15.33 -25.66
CA MET A 380 -3.04 -16.19 -24.51
C MET A 380 -1.59 -16.14 -24.00
N ASP A 381 -0.63 -15.70 -24.81
CA ASP A 381 0.78 -15.57 -24.41
C ASP A 381 0.99 -14.52 -23.30
N PHE A 382 0.01 -13.63 -23.11
CA PHE A 382 0.05 -12.67 -22.00
C PHE A 382 0.02 -13.35 -20.61
N LEU A 383 -0.43 -14.59 -20.53
CA LEU A 383 -0.43 -15.39 -19.29
C LEU A 383 0.95 -15.91 -18.88
N GLY A 384 1.96 -15.88 -19.76
CA GLY A 384 3.28 -16.45 -19.48
C GLY A 384 3.92 -15.92 -18.21
N THR A 385 3.85 -14.61 -17.99
CA THR A 385 4.39 -13.95 -16.78
C THR A 385 3.64 -14.34 -15.51
N ASP A 386 2.33 -14.59 -15.60
CA ASP A 386 1.50 -14.95 -14.45
C ASP A 386 1.77 -16.39 -14.00
N ILE A 387 1.99 -17.31 -14.93
CA ILE A 387 2.35 -18.70 -14.61
C ILE A 387 3.71 -18.77 -13.92
N GLU A 388 4.70 -18.01 -14.40
CA GLU A 388 6.01 -17.95 -13.74
C GLU A 388 5.91 -17.33 -12.33
N TRP A 389 5.08 -16.30 -12.18
CA TRP A 389 4.79 -15.70 -10.89
C TRP A 389 4.11 -16.69 -9.93
N ILE A 390 3.08 -17.42 -10.39
CA ILE A 390 2.39 -18.47 -9.61
C ILE A 390 3.39 -19.55 -9.19
N ARG A 391 4.24 -20.03 -10.10
CA ARG A 391 5.29 -21.01 -9.80
C ARG A 391 6.22 -20.52 -8.69
N GLY A 392 6.70 -19.30 -8.78
CA GLY A 392 7.54 -18.68 -7.75
C GLY A 392 6.82 -18.61 -6.39
N LEU A 393 5.56 -18.19 -6.39
CA LEU A 393 4.74 -18.12 -5.17
C LEU A 393 4.54 -19.50 -4.53
N LEU A 394 4.17 -20.52 -5.31
CA LEU A 394 3.99 -21.91 -4.82
C LEU A 394 5.28 -22.46 -4.24
N LYS A 395 6.42 -22.23 -4.90
CA LYS A 395 7.75 -22.62 -4.39
C LYS A 395 8.04 -22.00 -3.03
N ASN A 396 7.70 -20.73 -2.85
CA ASN A 396 7.86 -20.02 -1.58
C ASN A 396 6.95 -20.59 -0.47
N HIS A 397 5.78 -21.10 -0.83
CA HIS A 397 4.88 -21.79 0.09
C HIS A 397 5.21 -23.29 0.27
N ARG A 398 6.36 -23.76 -0.27
CA ARG A 398 6.79 -25.15 -0.22
C ARG A 398 5.81 -26.14 -0.87
N VAL A 399 5.05 -25.67 -1.84
CA VAL A 399 4.21 -26.50 -2.69
C VAL A 399 5.10 -27.03 -3.82
N PRO A 400 5.17 -28.35 -4.06
CA PRO A 400 5.96 -28.94 -5.13
C PRO A 400 5.51 -28.45 -6.51
N ASP A 401 6.45 -28.33 -7.45
CA ASP A 401 6.14 -27.96 -8.84
C ASP A 401 5.17 -28.95 -9.49
N GLU A 402 5.26 -30.25 -9.11
CA GLU A 402 4.34 -31.31 -9.58
C GLU A 402 2.88 -30.96 -9.30
N ALA A 403 2.58 -30.35 -8.15
CA ALA A 403 1.22 -29.95 -7.79
C ALA A 403 0.66 -28.85 -8.73
N LEU A 404 1.51 -27.96 -9.24
CA LEU A 404 1.11 -26.98 -10.25
C LEU A 404 0.80 -27.67 -11.59
N TYR A 405 1.66 -28.60 -12.02
CA TYR A 405 1.43 -29.34 -13.26
C TYR A 405 0.19 -30.25 -13.18
N ASP A 406 -0.05 -30.91 -12.05
CA ASP A 406 -1.27 -31.69 -11.81
C ASP A 406 -2.51 -30.78 -11.88
N TYR A 407 -2.45 -29.61 -11.27
CA TYR A 407 -3.52 -28.62 -11.33
C TYR A 407 -3.77 -28.15 -12.77
N LEU A 408 -2.74 -27.71 -13.48
CA LEU A 408 -2.86 -27.25 -14.87
C LEU A 408 -3.32 -28.38 -15.81
N GLY A 409 -2.86 -29.60 -15.60
CA GLY A 409 -3.30 -30.78 -16.31
C GLY A 409 -4.78 -31.09 -16.10
N ALA A 410 -5.24 -31.00 -14.85
CA ALA A 410 -6.67 -31.10 -14.52
C ALA A 410 -7.48 -29.99 -15.16
N TYR A 411 -6.96 -28.77 -15.11
CA TYR A 411 -7.60 -27.60 -15.74
C TYR A 411 -7.73 -27.78 -17.25
N HIS A 412 -6.66 -28.19 -17.93
CA HIS A 412 -6.66 -28.49 -19.38
C HIS A 412 -7.73 -29.51 -19.75
N GLN A 413 -7.81 -30.63 -19.01
CA GLN A 413 -8.80 -31.67 -19.29
C GLN A 413 -10.24 -31.18 -19.11
N VAL A 414 -10.49 -30.38 -18.07
CA VAL A 414 -11.83 -29.82 -17.82
C VAL A 414 -12.18 -28.79 -18.90
N VAL A 415 -11.27 -27.88 -19.25
CA VAL A 415 -11.46 -26.88 -20.29
C VAL A 415 -11.70 -27.52 -21.65
N THR A 416 -10.90 -28.52 -22.05
CA THR A 416 -11.06 -29.26 -23.31
C THR A 416 -12.46 -29.88 -23.38
N LYS A 417 -12.95 -30.45 -22.27
CA LYS A 417 -14.29 -31.04 -22.21
C LYS A 417 -15.42 -29.99 -22.32
N GLN A 418 -15.22 -28.79 -21.74
CA GLN A 418 -16.26 -27.77 -21.65
C GLN A 418 -16.28 -26.80 -22.86
N LEU A 419 -15.12 -26.49 -23.41
CA LEU A 419 -14.93 -25.49 -24.47
C LEU A 419 -14.58 -26.10 -25.83
N GLY A 420 -14.17 -27.37 -25.89
CA GLY A 420 -13.67 -28.04 -27.08
C GLY A 420 -12.14 -27.94 -27.24
N MET A 421 -11.60 -28.83 -28.08
CA MET A 421 -10.14 -28.91 -28.32
C MET A 421 -9.59 -27.72 -29.11
N GLU A 422 -10.39 -27.08 -29.93
CA GLU A 422 -10.00 -25.90 -30.74
C GLU A 422 -10.15 -24.56 -30.01
N SER A 423 -10.21 -24.59 -28.66
CA SER A 423 -10.31 -23.40 -27.86
C SER A 423 -8.91 -22.81 -27.62
N PRO A 424 -8.67 -21.48 -27.78
CA PRO A 424 -7.38 -20.86 -27.48
C PRO A 424 -6.86 -21.19 -26.07
N VAL A 425 -7.78 -21.40 -25.11
CA VAL A 425 -7.42 -21.78 -23.75
C VAL A 425 -6.90 -23.22 -23.69
N ALA A 426 -7.55 -24.15 -24.42
CA ALA A 426 -7.12 -25.54 -24.46
C ALA A 426 -5.78 -25.69 -25.20
N ASP A 427 -5.61 -25.00 -26.31
CA ASP A 427 -4.36 -24.98 -27.09
C ASP A 427 -3.20 -24.47 -26.23
N TRP A 428 -3.37 -23.29 -25.62
CA TRP A 428 -2.35 -22.69 -24.74
C TRP A 428 -1.97 -23.60 -23.56
N LEU A 429 -2.95 -24.20 -22.86
CA LEU A 429 -2.68 -25.15 -21.77
C LEU A 429 -1.96 -26.40 -22.28
N GLY A 430 -2.32 -26.90 -23.47
CA GLY A 430 -1.66 -28.03 -24.10
C GLY A 430 -0.19 -27.76 -24.43
N GLU A 431 0.10 -26.59 -24.98
CA GLU A 431 1.47 -26.13 -25.27
C GLU A 431 2.30 -25.98 -23.99
N LEU A 432 1.72 -25.36 -22.97
CA LEU A 432 2.36 -25.16 -21.66
C LEU A 432 2.74 -26.52 -21.02
N LEU A 433 1.88 -27.52 -21.10
CA LEU A 433 2.11 -28.84 -20.54
C LEU A 433 3.04 -29.71 -21.42
N GLY A 434 3.00 -29.53 -22.75
CA GLY A 434 3.85 -30.28 -23.70
C GLY A 434 5.29 -29.75 -23.76
N GLY A 435 5.52 -28.44 -23.53
CA GLY A 435 6.86 -27.84 -23.52
C GLY A 435 7.64 -28.03 -22.22
N SER A 436 7.05 -28.63 -21.20
CA SER A 436 7.60 -28.73 -19.83
C SER A 436 7.88 -30.18 -19.40
N ALA A 437 8.08 -31.12 -20.34
CA ALA A 437 8.61 -32.46 -19.96
C ALA A 437 10.04 -32.24 -19.45
N PRO A 438 10.36 -32.52 -18.19
CA PRO A 438 11.74 -32.49 -17.71
C PRO A 438 12.51 -33.65 -18.36
N ASP A 439 13.67 -33.32 -18.96
CA ASP A 439 14.73 -34.31 -19.31
C ASP A 439 15.27 -35.00 -18.05
#